data_8f5c3509f12738a994775768b79c1cd0
#
_entry.id   8f5c3509f12738a994775768b79c1cd0
#
_cell.length_a   1.000
_cell.length_b   1.000
_cell.length_c   1.000
_cell.angle_alpha   90.00
_cell.angle_beta   90.00
_cell.angle_gamma   90.00
#
_symmetry.space_group_name_H-M   'P 1'
#
loop_
_entity.id
_entity.type
_entity.pdbx_description
1 polymer ?
#
loop_
_entity_poly.entity_id
_entity_poly.type
_entity_poly.pdbx_seq_one_letter_code
_entity_poly.pdbx_strand_id
1 'polypeptide(L)'
;MSRLHALAMVLMTSMALAAQAREPFSVPLKCQLESGGWHPCTMTVERIGEHWWLQVGQRRFDFRHDGQGRIELKEASGPPREVSPSWTREQALCWDRVCTKGNLPLD
;
A
#
# COMPACT_ATOMS: atom_id res chain seq x y z
N MET A 1 7.97 -59.47 -9.69
CA MET A 1 7.82 -58.96 -9.62
C MET A 1 7.70 -57.85 -9.36
N SER A 2 7.64 -57.31 -9.27
CA SER A 2 7.56 -56.40 -9.09
C SER A 2 7.32 -55.37 -8.79
N ARG A 3 7.27 -54.98 -8.54
CA ARG A 3 6.99 -54.11 -8.31
C ARG A 3 6.90 -52.97 -8.03
N LEU A 4 6.98 -52.43 -7.86
CA LEU A 4 6.90 -51.50 -7.65
C LEU A 4 6.79 -50.45 -7.28
N HIS A 5 6.75 -50.07 -7.17
CA HIS A 5 6.62 -49.18 -6.84
C HIS A 5 6.57 -48.08 -6.58
N ALA A 6 6.52 -47.65 -6.47
CA ALA A 6 6.44 -46.80 -6.33
C ALA A 6 6.28 -45.83 -6.03
N LEU A 7 6.24 -45.28 -5.77
CA LEU A 7 6.02 -44.39 -5.43
C LEU A 7 5.99 -43.35 -5.17
N ALA A 8 6.01 -42.83 -5.11
CA ALA A 8 5.95 -41.99 -4.95
C ALA A 8 5.79 -41.01 -4.61
N MET A 9 5.69 -40.45 -4.37
CA MET A 9 5.44 -39.57 -4.03
C MET A 9 5.47 -38.56 -3.98
N VAL A 10 5.43 -37.92 -3.80
CA VAL A 10 5.39 -36.98 -3.71
C VAL A 10 5.22 -36.04 -3.35
N LEU A 11 5.18 -35.42 -3.13
CA LEU A 11 4.97 -34.53 -2.78
C LEU A 11 4.82 -33.52 -2.59
N MET A 12 4.76 -32.83 -2.36
CA MET A 12 4.52 -31.92 -2.18
C MET A 12 4.62 -30.98 -1.97
N THR A 13 4.57 -30.30 -1.78
CA THR A 13 4.65 -29.46 -1.55
C THR A 13 4.27 -28.43 -1.42
N SER A 14 4.09 -27.82 -1.32
CA SER A 14 3.64 -26.89 -1.25
C SER A 14 3.73 -25.95 -0.66
N MET A 15 3.68 -25.28 -0.47
CA MET A 15 3.71 -24.45 0.04
C MET A 15 3.80 -23.41 0.15
N ALA A 16 3.65 -23.02 0.55
CA ALA A 16 3.92 -22.02 0.80
C ALA A 16 3.63 -20.89 0.23
N LEU A 17 3.51 -20.59 -0.09
CA LEU A 17 3.24 -19.62 -0.73
C LEU A 17 2.49 -18.63 -0.21
N ALA A 18 1.93 -18.81 0.51
CA ALA A 18 1.01 -17.93 0.96
C ALA A 18 1.51 -16.61 1.34
N ALA A 19 2.61 -16.56 1.87
CA ALA A 19 3.04 -15.33 2.41
C ALA A 19 3.15 -14.25 1.40
N GLN A 20 3.42 -14.63 0.20
CA GLN A 20 3.66 -13.63 -0.72
C GLN A 20 2.45 -12.97 -1.18
N ALA A 21 1.33 -13.53 -0.93
CA ALA A 21 0.14 -13.01 -1.49
C ALA A 21 -0.34 -11.75 -0.81
N ARG A 22 0.35 -11.27 0.16
CA ARG A 22 -0.09 -10.10 0.84
C ARG A 22 -0.05 -8.85 0.03
N GLU A 23 0.82 -8.75 -0.94
CA GLU A 23 0.96 -7.55 -1.74
C GLU A 23 0.68 -7.85 -3.18
N PRO A 24 0.03 -6.95 -3.86
CA PRO A 24 -0.56 -5.71 -3.36
C PRO A 24 -1.91 -5.99 -2.69
N PHE A 25 -2.29 -5.09 -1.82
CA PHE A 25 -3.58 -5.18 -1.17
C PHE A 25 -4.14 -3.78 -0.97
N SER A 26 -5.46 -3.68 -0.73
CA SER A 26 -6.13 -2.39 -0.59
C SER A 26 -6.94 -2.35 0.68
N VAL A 27 -7.00 -1.17 1.29
CA VAL A 27 -7.81 -0.95 2.48
C VAL A 27 -8.63 0.32 2.31
N PRO A 28 -9.84 0.34 2.88
CA PRO A 28 -10.65 1.56 2.84
C PRO A 28 -10.21 2.52 3.92
N LEU A 29 -10.16 3.78 3.58
CA LEU A 29 -9.78 4.84 4.51
C LEU A 29 -10.67 6.04 4.27
N LYS A 30 -10.40 7.11 5.03
CA LYS A 30 -10.97 8.41 4.76
C LYS A 30 -9.84 9.33 4.39
N CYS A 31 -10.05 10.16 3.37
CA CYS A 31 -9.04 11.07 2.88
C CYS A 31 -9.56 12.48 2.86
N GLN A 32 -8.65 13.41 3.10
CA GLN A 32 -8.93 14.83 3.00
C GLN A 32 -7.86 15.45 2.13
N LEU A 33 -8.29 16.17 1.11
CA LEU A 33 -7.38 16.81 0.17
C LEU A 33 -7.42 18.30 0.40
N GLU A 34 -6.25 18.88 0.61
CA GLU A 34 -6.14 20.31 0.81
C GLU A 34 -7.05 20.75 1.94
N SER A 35 -7.98 21.65 1.68
CA SER A 35 -8.87 22.11 2.73
C SER A 35 -10.27 21.55 2.60
N GLY A 36 -10.43 20.48 1.84
CA GLY A 36 -11.75 19.89 1.65
C GLY A 36 -12.18 19.05 2.84
N GLY A 37 -13.33 18.41 2.71
CA GLY A 37 -13.82 17.54 3.77
C GLY A 37 -13.22 16.14 3.66
N TRP A 38 -13.65 15.29 4.58
CA TRP A 38 -13.20 13.90 4.59
C TRP A 38 -14.13 13.07 3.71
N HIS A 39 -13.51 12.28 2.84
CA HIS A 39 -14.25 11.45 1.88
C HIS A 39 -13.73 10.04 1.92
N PRO A 40 -14.56 9.05 1.60
CA PRO A 40 -14.04 7.69 1.46
C PRO A 40 -12.96 7.63 0.40
N CYS A 41 -11.94 6.84 0.66
CA CYS A 41 -10.88 6.63 -0.31
C CYS A 41 -10.33 5.23 -0.10
N THR A 42 -9.41 4.82 -0.97
CA THR A 42 -8.80 3.51 -0.90
C THR A 42 -7.29 3.67 -0.96
N MET A 43 -6.60 3.01 -0.04
CA MET A 43 -5.15 2.93 -0.12
C MET A 43 -4.77 1.56 -0.64
N THR A 44 -4.00 1.51 -1.71
CA THR A 44 -3.44 0.27 -2.20
C THR A 44 -1.95 0.25 -1.90
N VAL A 45 -1.51 -0.84 -1.30
CA VAL A 45 -0.12 -1.00 -0.92
C VAL A 45 0.52 -1.99 -1.87
N GLU A 46 1.46 -1.50 -2.66
CA GLU A 46 2.23 -2.34 -3.57
C GLU A 46 3.36 -3.00 -2.80
N ARG A 47 4.03 -2.24 -1.95
CA ARG A 47 5.07 -2.71 -1.05
C ARG A 47 5.00 -1.90 0.22
N ILE A 48 4.86 -2.56 1.34
CA ILE A 48 4.69 -1.87 2.62
C ILE A 48 5.89 -0.97 2.86
N GLY A 49 5.58 0.31 3.15
CA GLY A 49 6.60 1.27 3.48
C GLY A 49 7.41 1.80 2.31
N GLU A 50 7.16 1.29 1.11
CA GLU A 50 7.96 1.71 -0.04
C GLU A 50 7.12 2.30 -1.16
N HIS A 51 5.98 1.69 -1.47
CA HIS A 51 5.19 2.15 -2.59
C HIS A 51 3.71 1.89 -2.32
N TRP A 52 2.95 2.95 -2.27
CA TRP A 52 1.51 2.86 -2.08
C TRP A 52 0.85 4.00 -2.82
N TRP A 53 -0.47 3.90 -3.03
CA TRP A 53 -1.19 5.02 -3.61
C TRP A 53 -2.56 5.13 -2.99
N LEU A 54 -3.11 6.33 -3.09
CA LEU A 54 -4.45 6.63 -2.65
C LEU A 54 -5.30 6.91 -3.87
N GLN A 55 -6.52 6.37 -3.86
CA GLN A 55 -7.51 6.67 -4.87
C GLN A 55 -8.63 7.44 -4.20
N VAL A 56 -8.80 8.68 -4.57
CA VAL A 56 -9.82 9.54 -4.01
C VAL A 56 -10.69 10.01 -5.17
N GLY A 57 -11.85 9.38 -5.32
CA GLY A 57 -12.65 9.62 -6.50
C GLY A 57 -11.87 9.25 -7.75
N GLN A 58 -11.69 10.20 -8.62
CA GLN A 58 -10.95 9.97 -9.86
C GLN A 58 -9.49 10.35 -9.76
N ARG A 59 -9.05 10.80 -8.61
CA ARG A 59 -7.67 11.25 -8.44
C ARG A 59 -6.84 10.16 -7.79
N ARG A 60 -5.64 9.98 -8.30
CA ARG A 60 -4.72 8.99 -7.76
C ARG A 60 -3.45 9.70 -7.31
N PHE A 61 -3.02 9.37 -6.09
CA PHE A 61 -1.83 9.93 -5.48
C PHE A 61 -0.87 8.77 -5.24
N ASP A 62 0.23 8.76 -5.95
CA ASP A 62 1.19 7.67 -5.89
C ASP A 62 2.39 8.09 -5.04
N PHE A 63 2.69 7.31 -4.01
CA PHE A 63 3.76 7.62 -3.05
C PHE A 63 4.86 6.60 -3.14
N ARG A 64 6.10 7.07 -3.16
CA ARG A 64 7.27 6.21 -3.14
C ARG A 64 8.25 6.71 -2.10
N HIS A 65 8.71 5.80 -1.26
CA HIS A 65 9.68 6.08 -0.21
C HIS A 65 11.01 5.49 -0.65
N ASP A 66 12.09 6.27 -0.54
CA ASP A 66 13.40 5.83 -1.05
C ASP A 66 14.20 5.02 -0.04
N GLY A 67 13.63 4.75 1.13
CA GLY A 67 14.35 4.02 2.16
C GLY A 67 15.30 4.87 2.96
N GLN A 68 15.37 6.16 2.68
CA GLN A 68 16.27 7.07 3.37
C GLN A 68 15.56 8.30 3.86
N GLY A 69 14.24 8.19 4.07
CA GLY A 69 13.48 9.28 4.66
C GLY A 69 12.82 10.20 3.67
N ARG A 70 12.95 9.97 2.39
CA ARG A 70 12.33 10.84 1.38
C ARG A 70 11.14 10.14 0.79
N ILE A 71 10.03 10.86 0.73
CA ILE A 71 8.81 10.36 0.11
C ILE A 71 8.46 11.28 -1.05
N GLU A 72 8.22 10.69 -2.20
CA GLU A 72 7.79 11.44 -3.37
C GLU A 72 6.36 11.13 -3.68
N LEU A 73 5.62 12.18 -4.03
CA LEU A 73 4.22 12.05 -4.42
C LEU A 73 4.09 12.44 -5.87
N LYS A 74 3.43 11.57 -6.65
CA LYS A 74 3.16 11.84 -8.04
C LYS A 74 1.68 11.73 -8.30
N GLU A 75 1.11 12.76 -8.92
CA GLU A 75 -0.25 12.71 -9.42
C GLU A 75 -0.22 12.45 -10.91
N ALA A 76 -1.39 12.23 -11.49
CA ALA A 76 -1.47 11.92 -12.91
C ALA A 76 -0.85 13.00 -13.76
N SER A 77 -1.05 14.25 -13.36
CA SER A 77 -0.44 15.36 -14.09
C SER A 77 0.56 16.03 -13.19
N GLY A 78 1.65 16.45 -13.77
CA GLY A 78 2.69 17.14 -13.03
C GLY A 78 3.82 16.23 -12.63
N PRO A 79 4.93 16.82 -12.23
CA PRO A 79 6.11 16.04 -11.84
C PRO A 79 5.98 15.52 -10.43
N PRO A 80 6.78 14.53 -10.05
CA PRO A 80 6.83 14.10 -8.66
C PRO A 80 7.37 15.21 -7.79
N ARG A 81 6.91 15.26 -6.55
CA ARG A 81 7.41 16.25 -5.60
C ARG A 81 7.63 15.58 -4.25
N GLU A 82 8.56 16.09 -3.52
CA GLU A 82 8.84 15.56 -2.19
C GLU A 82 7.79 16.05 -1.22
N VAL A 83 7.30 15.15 -0.37
CA VAL A 83 6.31 15.47 0.66
C VAL A 83 6.80 14.97 1.99
N SER A 84 6.28 15.57 3.06
CA SER A 84 6.68 15.23 4.42
C SER A 84 5.49 14.68 5.18
N PRO A 85 5.65 13.54 5.86
CA PRO A 85 4.57 12.99 6.67
C PRO A 85 4.47 13.69 8.01
N SER A 86 3.26 13.85 8.50
CA SER A 86 3.05 14.36 9.84
C SER A 86 1.71 13.83 10.35
N TRP A 87 1.64 13.64 11.68
CA TRP A 87 0.42 13.22 12.32
C TRP A 87 -0.29 14.42 12.91
N THR A 88 -1.60 14.45 12.76
CA THR A 88 -2.41 15.50 13.35
C THR A 88 -2.93 15.06 14.70
N ARG A 89 -3.54 15.98 15.43
CA ARG A 89 -4.14 15.67 16.71
C ARG A 89 -5.29 14.69 16.58
N GLU A 90 -5.94 14.66 15.45
CA GLU A 90 -7.05 13.75 15.21
C GLU A 90 -6.56 12.40 14.70
N GLN A 91 -5.26 12.16 14.79
CA GLN A 91 -4.67 10.91 14.35
C GLN A 91 -4.81 10.68 12.86
N ALA A 92 -4.80 11.74 12.09
CA ALA A 92 -4.71 11.66 10.65
C ALA A 92 -3.26 11.74 10.25
N LEU A 93 -2.86 10.95 9.26
CA LEU A 93 -1.54 11.03 8.69
C LEU A 93 -1.61 11.85 7.42
N CYS A 94 -0.83 12.90 7.38
CA CYS A 94 -0.82 13.82 6.23
C CYS A 94 0.54 13.79 5.57
N TRP A 95 0.55 13.72 4.25
CA TRP A 95 1.72 13.98 3.44
C TRP A 95 1.47 15.33 2.81
N ASP A 96 1.99 16.37 3.47
CA ASP A 96 1.67 17.76 3.13
C ASP A 96 0.15 17.95 3.22
N ARG A 97 -0.52 18.15 2.12
CA ARG A 97 -1.96 18.45 2.14
C ARG A 97 -2.84 17.26 1.80
N VAL A 98 -2.25 16.08 1.70
CA VAL A 98 -3.02 14.87 1.43
C VAL A 98 -3.05 14.08 2.73
N CYS A 99 -4.24 13.97 3.33
CA CYS A 99 -4.38 13.38 4.66
C CYS A 99 -5.24 12.14 4.63
N THR A 100 -4.95 11.21 5.54
CA THR A 100 -5.71 9.96 5.65
C THR A 100 -6.04 9.67 7.09
N LYS A 101 -7.16 9.00 7.31
CA LYS A 101 -7.55 8.45 8.60
C LYS A 101 -7.98 7.01 8.44
N GLY A 102 -7.72 6.22 9.45
CA GLY A 102 -8.17 4.83 9.46
C GLY A 102 -7.03 3.91 9.83
N ASN A 103 -7.19 2.64 9.51
CA ASN A 103 -6.15 1.65 9.77
C ASN A 103 -5.12 1.70 8.67
N LEU A 104 -4.09 2.50 8.90
CA LEU A 104 -3.07 2.73 7.88
C LEU A 104 -2.05 1.61 7.89
N PRO A 105 -1.93 0.84 6.81
CA PRO A 105 -1.03 -0.30 6.76
C PRO A 105 0.35 0.14 6.26
N LEU A 106 1.06 0.89 7.04
CA LEU A 106 2.33 1.45 6.60
C LEU A 106 3.55 0.72 7.13
N ASP A 107 3.36 -0.25 7.97
CA ASP A 107 4.48 -1.11 8.42
C ASP A 107 4.07 -2.53 8.76
#